data_4b2fe341ccce83221abd8645904b1507
#
_entry.id   4b2fe341ccce83221abd8645904b1507
#
_cell.length_a   1.000
_cell.length_b   1.000
_cell.length_c   1.000
_cell.angle_alpha   90.00
_cell.angle_beta   90.00
_cell.angle_gamma   90.00
#
_symmetry.space_group_name_H-M   'P 1'
#
loop_
_entity.id
_entity.type
_entity.pdbx_description
1 polymer ?
#
loop_
_entity_poly.entity_id
_entity_poly.type
_entity_poly.pdbx_seq_one_letter_code
_entity_poly.pdbx_strand_id
1 'polypeptide(L)'
;ADNYQALQLLEYLYAGKVDCIYIDPPYNTGAKDWKYNNDYVDGNDAYRHSKWLSMMEKRLKIAKRLLNPAESVLIVTIDEKEYLHLGCLLEELFLKQICK
;
A
#
# COMPACT_ATOMS: atom_id res chain seq x y z
N ALA A 1 -3.23 15.22 9.52
CA ALA A 1 -4.00 13.99 9.66
C ALA A 1 -3.39 12.89 8.83
N ASP A 2 -3.52 11.68 9.30
CA ASP A 2 -3.03 10.52 8.60
C ASP A 2 -3.94 10.22 7.41
N ASN A 3 -3.34 9.92 6.27
CA ASN A 3 -4.11 9.60 5.07
C ASN A 3 -4.94 8.33 5.24
N TYR A 4 -4.60 7.47 6.19
CA TYR A 4 -5.40 6.27 6.47
C TYR A 4 -6.81 6.63 6.90
N GLN A 5 -6.95 7.64 7.75
CA GLN A 5 -8.27 8.11 8.17
C GLN A 5 -9.05 8.69 6.99
N ALA A 6 -8.37 9.45 6.14
CA ALA A 6 -9.02 9.99 4.94
C ALA A 6 -9.48 8.87 4.02
N LEU A 7 -8.69 7.82 3.88
CA LEU A 7 -9.06 6.68 3.05
C LEU A 7 -10.29 5.95 3.60
N GLN A 8 -10.40 5.83 4.92
CA GLN A 8 -11.57 5.21 5.52
C GLN A 8 -12.83 6.00 5.22
N LEU A 9 -12.74 7.33 5.25
CA LEU A 9 -13.88 8.18 4.88
C LEU A 9 -14.23 8.02 3.41
N LEU A 10 -13.23 7.97 2.53
CA LEU A 10 -13.48 7.76 1.11
C LEU A 10 -14.14 6.41 0.85
N GLU A 11 -13.73 5.39 1.57
CA GLU A 11 -14.37 4.08 1.43
C GLU A 11 -15.85 4.15 1.76
N TYR A 12 -16.18 4.87 2.81
CA TYR A 12 -17.58 5.05 3.19
C TYR A 12 -18.39 5.70 2.07
N LEU A 13 -17.81 6.67 1.38
CA LEU A 13 -18.53 7.44 0.37
C LEU A 13 -18.48 6.81 -1.02
N TYR A 14 -17.40 6.12 -1.37
CA TYR A 14 -17.12 5.74 -2.76
C TYR A 14 -16.79 4.27 -2.93
N ALA A 15 -17.18 3.40 -2.02
CA ALA A 15 -16.86 1.97 -2.15
C ALA A 15 -17.34 1.43 -3.51
N GLY A 16 -16.42 0.80 -4.22
CA GLY A 16 -16.71 0.18 -5.51
C GLY A 16 -16.88 1.15 -6.67
N LYS A 17 -16.59 2.43 -6.46
CA LYS A 17 -16.86 3.47 -7.47
C LYS A 17 -15.61 4.09 -8.07
N VAL A 18 -14.43 3.73 -7.60
CA VAL A 18 -13.20 4.35 -8.09
C VAL A 18 -12.63 3.54 -9.25
N ASP A 19 -12.28 4.21 -10.32
CA ASP A 19 -11.81 3.54 -11.53
C ASP A 19 -10.30 3.42 -11.61
N CYS A 20 -9.57 4.30 -10.92
CA CYS A 20 -8.11 4.27 -10.95
C CYS A 20 -7.54 4.80 -9.65
N ILE A 21 -6.60 4.06 -9.08
CA ILE A 21 -5.84 4.50 -7.91
C ILE A 21 -4.36 4.43 -8.26
N TYR A 22 -3.67 5.52 -8.02
CA TYR A 22 -2.22 5.61 -8.18
C TYR A 22 -1.61 5.83 -6.81
N ILE A 23 -0.68 4.96 -6.42
CA ILE A 23 -0.03 5.04 -5.12
C ILE A 23 1.47 5.19 -5.31
N ASP A 24 2.02 6.19 -4.66
CA ASP A 24 3.46 6.42 -4.62
C ASP A 24 3.88 6.41 -3.15
N PRO A 25 4.05 5.22 -2.56
CA PRO A 25 4.32 5.14 -1.13
C PRO A 25 5.76 5.56 -0.82
N PRO A 26 6.03 5.91 0.44
CA PRO A 26 7.40 6.15 0.83
C PRO A 26 8.21 4.88 0.65
N TYR A 27 9.39 5.01 0.05
CA TYR A 27 10.27 3.88 -0.13
C TYR A 27 10.85 3.47 1.22
N ASN A 28 10.99 2.19 1.42
CA ASN A 28 11.47 1.66 2.69
C ASN A 28 13.00 1.60 2.69
N THR A 29 13.62 2.75 2.57
CA THR A 29 15.08 2.86 2.40
C THR A 29 15.85 2.93 3.71
N GLY A 30 15.14 3.07 4.84
CA GLY A 30 15.80 3.34 6.11
C GLY A 30 16.00 4.81 6.38
N ALA A 31 15.61 5.66 5.45
CA ALA A 31 15.67 7.11 5.65
C ALA A 31 14.57 7.55 6.62
N LYS A 32 14.76 8.73 7.19
CA LYS A 32 13.83 9.24 8.20
C LYS A 32 12.66 10.01 7.62
N ASP A 33 12.43 9.90 6.35
CA ASP A 33 11.41 10.69 5.69
C ASP A 33 10.02 10.10 5.72
N TRP A 34 9.87 8.80 6.03
CA TRP A 34 8.53 8.26 6.16
C TRP A 34 8.14 8.18 7.62
N LYS A 35 6.87 8.43 7.87
CA LYS A 35 6.41 8.89 9.17
C LYS A 35 6.21 7.81 10.22
N TYR A 36 6.39 6.57 9.89
CA TYR A 36 6.06 5.52 10.82
C TYR A 36 7.22 5.18 11.73
N ASN A 37 7.76 6.23 12.34
CA ASN A 37 8.66 6.08 13.44
C ASN A 37 9.94 5.37 13.09
N ASN A 38 10.58 5.86 12.08
CA ASN A 38 11.78 5.24 11.55
C ASN A 38 12.94 5.26 12.50
N ASP A 39 12.87 6.05 13.55
CA ASP A 39 13.93 6.12 14.51
C ASP A 39 14.20 4.78 15.17
N TYR A 40 13.21 3.92 15.18
CA TYR A 40 13.35 2.59 15.78
C TYR A 40 13.61 1.50 14.78
N VAL A 41 13.61 1.83 13.51
CA VAL A 41 13.85 0.85 12.47
C VAL A 41 15.24 1.10 11.95
N ASP A 42 16.19 0.66 12.71
CA ASP A 42 17.57 1.10 12.56
C ASP A 42 18.36 0.31 11.53
N GLY A 43 18.20 -0.86 11.37
CA GLY A 43 18.95 -1.68 10.43
C GLY A 43 18.48 -3.09 10.43
N ASN A 44 17.46 -3.35 11.21
CA ASN A 44 16.87 -4.68 11.23
C ASN A 44 15.94 -4.80 10.05
N ASP A 45 16.43 -5.35 8.96
CA ASP A 45 15.71 -5.41 7.70
C ASP A 45 14.37 -6.14 7.84
N ALA A 46 14.34 -7.23 8.57
CA ALA A 46 13.10 -8.00 8.71
C ALA A 46 12.02 -7.18 9.40
N TYR A 47 12.39 -6.46 10.46
CA TYR A 47 11.43 -5.64 11.17
C TYR A 47 10.98 -4.45 10.33
N ARG A 48 11.91 -3.83 9.62
CA ARG A 48 11.60 -2.69 8.76
C ARG A 48 10.65 -3.08 7.64
N HIS A 49 10.92 -4.21 6.98
CA HIS A 49 10.04 -4.71 5.93
C HIS A 49 8.66 -5.03 6.48
N SER A 50 8.60 -5.64 7.64
CA SER A 50 7.34 -6.00 8.27
C SER A 50 6.50 -4.77 8.59
N LYS A 51 7.12 -3.73 9.15
CA LYS A 51 6.41 -2.49 9.45
C LYS A 51 5.90 -1.81 8.19
N TRP A 52 6.74 -1.75 7.17
CA TRP A 52 6.37 -1.12 5.91
C TRP A 52 5.20 -1.87 5.26
N LEU A 53 5.27 -3.18 5.24
CA LEU A 53 4.22 -4.01 4.65
C LEU A 53 2.91 -3.87 5.41
N SER A 54 2.98 -3.77 6.73
CA SER A 54 1.78 -3.56 7.54
C SER A 54 1.11 -2.23 7.21
N MET A 55 1.91 -1.20 7.03
CA MET A 55 1.42 0.11 6.62
C MET A 55 0.73 0.03 5.26
N MET A 56 1.37 -0.65 4.31
CA MET A 56 0.81 -0.80 2.97
C MET A 56 -0.43 -1.68 2.96
N GLU A 57 -0.43 -2.75 3.73
CA GLU A 57 -1.55 -3.68 3.74
C GLU A 57 -2.86 -3.00 4.15
N LYS A 58 -2.80 -2.18 5.19
CA LYS A 58 -3.99 -1.45 5.65
C LYS A 58 -4.58 -0.60 4.53
N ARG A 59 -3.72 0.07 3.80
CA ARG A 59 -4.14 1.00 2.75
C ARG A 59 -4.59 0.28 1.50
N LEU A 60 -3.91 -0.80 1.15
CA LEU A 60 -4.27 -1.58 -0.04
C LEU A 60 -5.60 -2.30 0.14
N LYS A 61 -5.93 -2.72 1.35
CA LYS A 61 -7.25 -3.30 1.62
C LYS A 61 -8.36 -2.30 1.36
N ILE A 62 -8.16 -1.05 1.76
CA ILE A 62 -9.14 0.00 1.47
C ILE A 62 -9.18 0.28 -0.02
N ALA A 63 -8.01 0.35 -0.67
CA ALA A 63 -7.97 0.56 -2.11
C ALA A 63 -8.77 -0.50 -2.86
N LYS A 64 -8.64 -1.74 -2.45
CA LYS A 64 -9.40 -2.83 -3.06
C LYS A 64 -10.90 -2.61 -2.94
N ARG A 65 -11.35 -2.14 -1.79
CA ARG A 65 -12.77 -1.88 -1.59
C ARG A 65 -13.27 -0.64 -2.33
N LEU A 66 -12.38 0.33 -2.56
CA LEU A 66 -12.73 1.52 -3.33
C LEU A 66 -12.86 1.23 -4.82
N LEU A 67 -12.05 0.34 -5.35
CA LEU A 67 -12.00 0.09 -6.78
C LEU A 67 -13.25 -0.60 -7.28
N ASN A 68 -13.68 -0.19 -8.47
CA ASN A 68 -14.80 -0.82 -9.16
C ASN A 68 -14.41 -2.27 -9.47
N PRO A 69 -15.15 -3.26 -8.98
CA PRO A 69 -14.76 -4.66 -9.17
C PRO A 69 -14.86 -5.14 -10.61
N ALA A 70 -15.64 -4.44 -11.44
CA ALA A 70 -15.79 -4.86 -12.82
C ALA A 70 -14.67 -4.34 -13.71
N GLU A 71 -14.24 -3.10 -13.49
CA GLU A 71 -13.26 -2.48 -14.36
C GLU A 71 -12.55 -1.34 -13.63
N SER A 72 -11.29 -1.55 -13.29
CA SER A 72 -10.51 -0.54 -12.58
C SER A 72 -9.03 -0.88 -12.66
N VAL A 73 -8.20 0.08 -12.28
CA VAL A 73 -6.74 -0.07 -12.33
C VAL A 73 -6.13 0.44 -11.03
N LEU A 74 -5.19 -0.31 -10.51
CA LEU A 74 -4.36 0.10 -9.38
C LEU A 74 -2.91 0.14 -9.84
N ILE A 75 -2.27 1.28 -9.66
CA ILE A 75 -0.86 1.47 -10.01
C ILE A 75 -0.09 1.83 -8.75
N VAL A 76 0.97 1.06 -8.47
CA VAL A 76 1.82 1.31 -7.31
C VAL A 76 3.26 1.43 -7.77
N THR A 77 3.89 2.55 -7.48
CA THR A 77 5.32 2.71 -7.72
C THR A 77 6.09 2.21 -6.52
N ILE A 78 7.24 1.58 -6.77
CA ILE A 78 8.02 1.00 -5.68
C ILE A 78 9.46 0.86 -6.11
N ASP A 79 10.39 0.84 -5.15
CA ASP A 79 11.78 0.59 -5.43
C ASP A 79 12.07 -0.93 -5.44
N GLU A 80 13.29 -1.26 -5.85
CA GLU A 80 13.67 -2.67 -5.99
C GLU A 80 13.75 -3.40 -4.66
N LYS A 81 13.92 -2.68 -3.56
CA LYS A 81 14.08 -3.30 -2.25
C LYS A 81 12.80 -3.93 -1.74
N GLU A 82 11.66 -3.33 -2.08
CA GLU A 82 10.37 -3.84 -1.62
C GLU A 82 9.55 -4.49 -2.73
N TYR A 83 10.10 -4.54 -3.93
CA TYR A 83 9.34 -5.04 -5.07
C TYR A 83 8.78 -6.45 -4.84
N LEU A 84 9.62 -7.35 -4.35
CA LEU A 84 9.17 -8.73 -4.13
C LEU A 84 8.16 -8.83 -3.00
N HIS A 85 8.41 -8.13 -1.89
CA HIS A 85 7.49 -8.16 -0.76
C HIS A 85 6.14 -7.56 -1.12
N LEU A 86 6.15 -6.44 -1.81
CA LEU A 86 4.92 -5.81 -2.26
C LEU A 86 4.21 -6.68 -3.27
N GLY A 87 4.95 -7.30 -4.19
CA GLY A 87 4.36 -8.19 -5.16
C GLY A 87 3.61 -9.34 -4.52
N CYS A 88 4.20 -9.96 -3.48
CA CYS A 88 3.53 -11.03 -2.75
C CYS A 88 2.27 -10.52 -2.06
N LEU A 89 2.33 -9.34 -1.47
CA LEU A 89 1.16 -8.76 -0.81
C LEU A 89 0.05 -8.46 -1.82
N LEU A 90 0.39 -7.91 -2.96
CA LEU A 90 -0.59 -7.64 -4.00
C LEU A 90 -1.23 -8.93 -4.53
N GLU A 91 -0.44 -9.98 -4.70
CA GLU A 91 -1.00 -11.26 -5.12
C GLU A 91 -1.99 -11.79 -4.09
N GLU A 92 -1.65 -11.66 -2.81
CA GLU A 92 -2.52 -12.12 -1.74
C GLU A 92 -3.84 -11.37 -1.71
N LEU A 93 -3.80 -10.05 -1.92
CA LEU A 93 -5.00 -9.22 -1.84
C LEU A 93 -5.82 -9.21 -3.12
N PHE A 94 -5.19 -9.29 -4.27
CA PHE A 94 -5.86 -9.13 -5.57
C PHE A 94 -5.85 -10.39 -6.42
N LEU A 95 -5.07 -11.38 -6.06
CA LEU A 95 -5.04 -12.69 -6.73
C LEU A 95 -5.03 -12.59 -8.26
N LYS A 96 -6.07 -13.07 -8.93
CA LYS A 96 -6.11 -13.22 -10.38
C LYS A 96 -6.13 -11.91 -11.16
N GLN A 97 -6.06 -10.78 -10.49
CA GLN A 97 -6.20 -9.48 -11.12
C GLN A 97 -4.88 -8.76 -11.36
N ILE A 98 -3.76 -9.41 -11.03
CA ILE A 98 -2.46 -8.77 -11.16
C ILE A 98 -1.92 -8.91 -12.56
N CYS A 99 -1.53 -7.76 -13.11
CA CYS A 99 -0.79 -7.67 -14.36
C CYS A 99 0.59 -7.09 -14.04
N LYS A 100 1.60 -7.88 -14.22
CA LYS A 100 2.97 -7.47 -13.87
C LYS A 100 3.64 -6.69 -14.98
#